data_f2dd6f1fb27389251307322facc98465
#
_entry.id   f2dd6f1fb27389251307322facc98465
#
_cell.length_a   1.000
_cell.length_b   1.000
_cell.length_c   1.000
_cell.angle_alpha   90.00
_cell.angle_beta   90.00
_cell.angle_gamma   90.00
#
_symmetry.space_group_name_H-M   'P 1'
#
loop_
_entity.id
_entity.type
_entity.pdbx_description
1 polymer ?
#
loop_
_entity_poly.entity_id
_entity_poly.type
_entity_poly.pdbx_seq_one_letter_code
_entity_poly.pdbx_strand_id
1 'polypeptide(L)'
;MKKLVIIPAYNEEGNLEKTINDITENAPGFDYVIINDCSTDNTLEMCRHHGFHYLNLPVNLGIGGAVQTGYRYAFYHGYDLAVQFDGDGQHSAAHLEDMAKVLEKSGADMVIGSRFIEKEGFQSSGLRRVGIRYFTMLIRLLTGKTITDPTSGMRMVNR
;
A
#
# COMPACT_ATOMS: atom_id res chain seq x y z
N MET A 1 3.89 13.17 -14.31
CA MET A 1 4.37 12.47 -13.11
C MET A 1 3.96 11.02 -13.19
N LYS A 2 4.93 10.08 -13.12
CA LYS A 2 4.66 8.63 -13.13
C LYS A 2 4.34 8.16 -11.71
N LYS A 3 3.21 7.49 -11.54
CA LYS A 3 2.71 7.05 -10.23
C LYS A 3 2.54 5.54 -10.23
N LEU A 4 3.02 4.85 -9.19
CA LEU A 4 2.98 3.39 -9.07
C LEU A 4 2.24 2.95 -7.81
N VAL A 5 1.33 1.99 -7.96
CA VAL A 5 0.75 1.21 -6.86
C VAL A 5 1.55 -0.07 -6.68
N ILE A 6 2.05 -0.30 -5.49
CA ILE A 6 2.77 -1.51 -5.07
C ILE A 6 1.82 -2.38 -4.28
N ILE A 7 1.54 -3.59 -4.77
CA ILE A 7 0.60 -4.53 -4.17
C ILE A 7 1.39 -5.75 -3.68
N PRO A 8 1.79 -5.79 -2.39
CA PRO A 8 2.35 -7.00 -1.83
C PRO A 8 1.29 -8.09 -1.75
N ALA A 9 1.59 -9.29 -2.23
CA ALA A 9 0.66 -10.41 -2.28
C ALA A 9 1.33 -11.69 -1.77
N TYR A 10 0.71 -12.31 -0.77
CA TYR A 10 1.06 -13.64 -0.29
C TYR A 10 -0.21 -14.42 0.02
N ASN A 11 -0.55 -15.39 -0.85
CA ASN A 11 -1.78 -16.18 -0.79
C ASN A 11 -3.05 -15.30 -0.87
N GLU A 12 -3.13 -14.47 -1.91
CA GLU A 12 -4.21 -13.49 -2.15
C GLU A 12 -5.07 -13.84 -3.37
N GLU A 13 -5.14 -15.13 -3.77
CA GLU A 13 -5.92 -15.55 -4.95
C GLU A 13 -7.39 -15.08 -4.94
N GLY A 14 -8.00 -14.95 -3.73
CA GLY A 14 -9.40 -14.54 -3.59
C GLY A 14 -9.66 -13.03 -3.69
N ASN A 15 -8.63 -12.19 -3.55
CA ASN A 15 -8.80 -10.73 -3.42
C ASN A 15 -8.12 -9.93 -4.53
N LEU A 16 -7.11 -10.51 -5.16
CA LEU A 16 -6.20 -9.77 -6.05
C LEU A 16 -6.90 -9.18 -7.27
N GLU A 17 -7.79 -9.95 -7.93
CA GLU A 17 -8.54 -9.46 -9.09
C GLU A 17 -9.42 -8.25 -8.73
N LYS A 18 -10.11 -8.33 -7.59
CA LYS A 18 -10.94 -7.23 -7.09
C LYS A 18 -10.11 -5.98 -6.80
N THR A 19 -8.92 -6.17 -6.21
CA THR A 19 -7.99 -5.07 -5.91
C THR A 19 -7.51 -4.41 -7.19
N ILE A 20 -7.15 -5.18 -8.22
CA ILE A 20 -6.71 -4.64 -9.51
C ILE A 20 -7.85 -3.87 -10.20
N ASN A 21 -9.07 -4.40 -10.19
CA ASN A 21 -10.22 -3.74 -10.77
C ASN A 21 -10.50 -2.40 -10.06
N ASP A 22 -10.44 -2.35 -8.73
CA ASP A 22 -10.60 -1.10 -7.96
C ASP A 22 -9.55 -0.05 -8.36
N ILE A 23 -8.27 -0.45 -8.50
CA ILE A 23 -7.20 0.46 -8.90
C ILE A 23 -7.41 0.96 -10.34
N THR A 24 -7.73 0.08 -11.28
CA THR A 24 -7.89 0.45 -12.68
C THR A 24 -9.11 1.35 -12.92
N GLU A 25 -10.18 1.16 -12.18
CA GLU A 25 -11.41 1.94 -12.27
C GLU A 25 -11.29 3.29 -11.55
N ASN A 26 -10.74 3.30 -10.33
CA ASN A 26 -10.77 4.47 -9.45
C ASN A 26 -9.46 5.27 -9.40
N ALA A 27 -8.36 4.71 -9.91
CA ALA A 27 -7.07 5.39 -9.99
C ALA A 27 -6.38 5.19 -11.36
N PRO A 28 -7.02 5.52 -12.50
CA PRO A 28 -6.49 5.23 -13.85
C PRO A 28 -5.20 5.97 -14.18
N GLY A 29 -4.80 6.95 -13.36
CA GLY A 29 -3.53 7.66 -13.49
C GLY A 29 -2.34 6.96 -12.82
N PHE A 30 -2.54 5.79 -12.24
CA PHE A 30 -1.50 4.98 -11.61
C PHE A 30 -1.24 3.71 -12.40
N ASP A 31 0.03 3.41 -12.63
CA ASP A 31 0.47 2.05 -12.94
C ASP A 31 0.43 1.20 -11.67
N TYR A 32 0.43 -0.13 -11.80
CA TYR A 32 0.54 -1.01 -10.64
C TYR A 32 1.59 -2.10 -10.87
N VAL A 33 2.11 -2.66 -9.78
CA VAL A 33 2.92 -3.88 -9.77
C VAL A 33 2.55 -4.75 -8.57
N ILE A 34 2.24 -6.00 -8.83
CA ILE A 34 2.02 -7.02 -7.81
C ILE A 34 3.39 -7.59 -7.42
N ILE A 35 3.70 -7.63 -6.14
CA ILE A 35 4.90 -8.32 -5.63
C ILE A 35 4.43 -9.62 -4.99
N ASN A 36 4.47 -10.70 -5.79
CA ASN A 36 4.16 -12.04 -5.30
C ASN A 36 5.30 -12.55 -4.41
N ASP A 37 5.05 -12.60 -3.11
CA ASP A 37 6.04 -12.97 -2.08
C ASP A 37 6.12 -14.48 -1.88
N CYS A 38 6.35 -15.22 -2.98
CA CYS A 38 6.44 -16.69 -3.00
C CYS A 38 5.16 -17.36 -2.48
N SER A 39 3.99 -16.97 -3.00
CA SER A 39 2.71 -17.58 -2.65
C SER A 39 2.69 -19.07 -2.92
N THR A 40 1.97 -19.81 -2.09
CA THR A 40 1.80 -21.27 -2.17
C THR A 40 0.44 -21.71 -2.70
N ASP A 41 -0.47 -20.75 -2.89
CA ASP A 41 -1.78 -20.90 -3.53
C ASP A 41 -1.72 -20.56 -5.04
N ASN A 42 -2.88 -20.34 -5.68
CA ASN A 42 -2.96 -20.01 -7.11
C ASN A 42 -2.69 -18.52 -7.43
N THR A 43 -2.22 -17.70 -6.50
CA THR A 43 -1.96 -16.26 -6.72
C THR A 43 -1.08 -16.03 -7.94
N LEU A 44 0.03 -16.78 -8.10
CA LEU A 44 0.93 -16.64 -9.23
C LEU A 44 0.26 -17.03 -10.56
N GLU A 45 -0.47 -18.14 -10.58
CA GLU A 45 -1.16 -18.61 -11.77
C GLU A 45 -2.28 -17.62 -12.19
N MET A 46 -2.96 -17.02 -11.22
CA MET A 46 -3.93 -15.95 -11.49
C MET A 46 -3.25 -14.75 -12.15
N CYS A 47 -2.09 -14.29 -11.63
CA CYS A 47 -1.35 -13.19 -12.25
C CYS A 47 -1.00 -13.48 -13.71
N ARG A 48 -0.59 -14.72 -14.01
CA ARG A 48 -0.26 -15.16 -15.37
C ARG A 48 -1.50 -15.21 -16.28
N HIS A 49 -2.57 -15.81 -15.78
CA HIS A 49 -3.82 -16.00 -16.54
C HIS A 49 -4.47 -14.68 -16.94
N HIS A 50 -4.51 -13.72 -16.01
CA HIS A 50 -5.10 -12.39 -16.25
C HIS A 50 -4.14 -11.41 -16.93
N GLY A 51 -2.87 -11.78 -17.12
CA GLY A 51 -1.85 -10.88 -17.69
C GLY A 51 -1.54 -9.68 -16.80
N PHE A 52 -1.67 -9.83 -15.49
CA PHE A 52 -1.35 -8.78 -14.53
C PHE A 52 0.14 -8.49 -14.53
N HIS A 53 0.49 -7.24 -14.22
CA HIS A 53 1.89 -6.86 -14.07
C HIS A 53 2.40 -7.28 -12.68
N TYR A 54 3.36 -8.20 -12.62
CA TYR A 54 3.86 -8.74 -11.36
C TYR A 54 5.38 -9.00 -11.35
N LEU A 55 5.94 -9.02 -10.16
CA LEU A 55 7.25 -9.57 -9.85
C LEU A 55 7.05 -10.79 -8.93
N ASN A 56 7.68 -11.91 -9.29
CA ASN A 56 7.63 -13.12 -8.46
C ASN A 56 8.93 -13.26 -7.68
N LEU A 57 8.84 -13.24 -6.36
CA LEU A 57 10.00 -13.44 -5.49
C LEU A 57 10.32 -14.93 -5.36
N PRO A 58 11.60 -15.31 -5.39
CA PRO A 58 12.01 -16.71 -5.29
C PRO A 58 11.85 -17.31 -3.89
N VAL A 59 11.71 -16.47 -2.87
CA VAL A 59 11.53 -16.85 -1.46
C VAL A 59 10.59 -15.85 -0.80
N ASN A 60 9.88 -16.28 0.24
CA ASN A 60 9.05 -15.40 1.05
C ASN A 60 9.95 -14.48 1.89
N LEU A 61 9.86 -13.17 1.65
CA LEU A 61 10.58 -12.12 2.37
C LEU A 61 9.74 -11.43 3.44
N GLY A 62 8.45 -11.78 3.52
CA GLY A 62 7.45 -11.10 4.33
C GLY A 62 7.04 -9.74 3.76
N ILE A 63 5.99 -9.16 4.32
CA ILE A 63 5.39 -7.91 3.85
C ILE A 63 6.42 -6.78 3.67
N GLY A 64 7.37 -6.65 4.61
CA GLY A 64 8.42 -5.63 4.55
C GLY A 64 9.35 -5.82 3.35
N GLY A 65 9.78 -7.05 3.06
CA GLY A 65 10.64 -7.36 1.93
C GLY A 65 9.93 -7.19 0.59
N ALA A 66 8.67 -7.62 0.50
CA ALA A 66 7.84 -7.42 -0.68
C ALA A 66 7.65 -5.93 -0.99
N VAL A 67 7.27 -5.13 0.00
CA VAL A 67 7.09 -3.67 -0.14
C VAL A 67 8.40 -2.98 -0.52
N GLN A 68 9.53 -3.34 0.12
CA GLN A 68 10.85 -2.81 -0.23
C GLN A 68 11.20 -3.12 -1.68
N THR A 69 10.90 -4.34 -2.16
CA THR A 69 11.10 -4.72 -3.57
C THR A 69 10.29 -3.82 -4.49
N GLY A 70 9.04 -3.54 -4.17
CA GLY A 70 8.18 -2.64 -4.93
C GLY A 70 8.72 -1.21 -4.99
N TYR A 71 9.19 -0.65 -3.87
CA TYR A 71 9.81 0.69 -3.87
C TYR A 71 11.11 0.73 -4.69
N ARG A 72 11.93 -0.31 -4.62
CA ARG A 72 13.13 -0.41 -5.50
C ARG A 72 12.74 -0.48 -6.96
N TYR A 73 11.72 -1.27 -7.29
CA TYR A 73 11.17 -1.31 -8.64
C TYR A 73 10.75 0.09 -9.11
N ALA A 74 9.97 0.81 -8.29
CA ALA A 74 9.54 2.18 -8.59
C ALA A 74 10.74 3.11 -8.88
N PHE A 75 11.74 3.06 -8.01
CA PHE A 75 12.95 3.89 -8.15
C PHE A 75 13.70 3.62 -9.45
N TYR A 76 13.97 2.34 -9.78
CA TYR A 76 14.72 1.98 -10.98
C TYR A 76 13.96 2.21 -12.29
N HIS A 77 12.62 2.22 -12.25
CA HIS A 77 11.77 2.46 -13.42
C HIS A 77 11.33 3.92 -13.55
N GLY A 78 11.88 4.82 -12.73
CA GLY A 78 11.69 6.26 -12.85
C GLY A 78 10.27 6.73 -12.48
N TYR A 79 9.64 6.07 -11.52
CA TYR A 79 8.40 6.56 -10.92
C TYR A 79 8.70 7.74 -9.99
N ASP A 80 7.86 8.75 -10.05
CA ASP A 80 7.95 9.95 -9.21
C ASP A 80 7.30 9.73 -7.85
N LEU A 81 6.17 8.97 -7.85
CA LEU A 81 5.44 8.58 -6.65
C LEU A 81 5.25 7.06 -6.61
N ALA A 82 5.31 6.50 -5.41
CA ALA A 82 5.00 5.09 -5.18
C ALA A 82 4.15 4.95 -3.92
N VAL A 83 3.09 4.13 -3.99
CA VAL A 83 2.19 3.87 -2.87
C VAL A 83 2.11 2.38 -2.59
N GLN A 84 2.30 1.99 -1.31
CA GLN A 84 1.90 0.67 -0.84
C GLN A 84 0.38 0.62 -0.75
N PHE A 85 -0.22 -0.46 -1.27
CA PHE A 85 -1.65 -0.71 -1.25
C PHE A 85 -1.88 -2.18 -0.93
N ASP A 86 -2.48 -2.46 0.23
CA ASP A 86 -2.68 -3.85 0.66
C ASP A 86 -3.76 -4.52 -0.19
N GLY A 87 -3.50 -5.76 -0.63
CA GLY A 87 -4.37 -6.53 -1.52
C GLY A 87 -5.60 -7.14 -0.84
N ASP A 88 -5.86 -6.83 0.43
CA ASP A 88 -6.91 -7.44 1.26
C ASP A 88 -8.30 -6.80 1.08
N GLY A 89 -8.42 -5.79 0.21
CA GLY A 89 -9.68 -5.09 -0.07
C GLY A 89 -10.16 -4.16 1.04
N GLN A 90 -9.34 -3.86 2.07
CA GLN A 90 -9.69 -2.93 3.15
C GLN A 90 -9.49 -1.46 2.78
N HIS A 91 -8.78 -1.18 1.70
CA HIS A 91 -8.51 0.16 1.20
C HIS A 91 -9.25 0.40 -0.12
N SER A 92 -9.67 1.64 -0.38
CA SER A 92 -10.24 2.04 -1.67
C SER A 92 -9.22 2.84 -2.48
N ALA A 93 -9.09 2.50 -3.75
CA ALA A 93 -8.21 3.21 -4.67
C ALA A 93 -8.68 4.64 -4.99
N ALA A 94 -9.94 4.98 -4.70
CA ALA A 94 -10.50 6.32 -4.90
C ALA A 94 -9.73 7.43 -4.15
N HIS A 95 -9.01 7.08 -3.06
CA HIS A 95 -8.23 8.05 -2.28
C HIS A 95 -6.81 8.30 -2.83
N LEU A 96 -6.33 7.51 -3.79
CA LEU A 96 -4.94 7.57 -4.26
C LEU A 96 -4.61 8.92 -4.92
N GLU A 97 -5.50 9.44 -5.75
CA GLU A 97 -5.30 10.76 -6.39
C GLU A 97 -5.27 11.91 -5.37
N ASP A 98 -6.08 11.85 -4.33
CA ASP A 98 -6.08 12.88 -3.29
C ASP A 98 -4.82 12.80 -2.42
N MET A 99 -4.32 11.59 -2.12
CA MET A 99 -3.03 11.42 -1.46
C MET A 99 -1.89 12.00 -2.29
N ALA A 100 -1.88 11.77 -3.62
CA ALA A 100 -0.88 12.35 -4.52
C ALA A 100 -0.92 13.88 -4.49
N LYS A 101 -2.11 14.49 -4.59
CA LYS A 101 -2.27 15.95 -4.50
C LYS A 101 -1.78 16.51 -3.15
N VAL A 102 -2.06 15.80 -2.04
CA VAL A 102 -1.59 16.21 -0.71
C VAL A 102 -0.07 16.16 -0.65
N LEU A 103 0.56 15.09 -1.16
CA LEU A 103 2.01 14.95 -1.16
C LEU A 103 2.68 16.07 -1.97
N GLU A 104 2.17 16.34 -3.18
CA GLU A 104 2.68 17.41 -4.03
C GLU A 104 2.57 18.81 -3.40
N LYS A 105 1.42 19.10 -2.78
CA LYS A 105 1.16 20.43 -2.22
C LYS A 105 1.85 20.69 -0.89
N SER A 106 2.02 19.65 -0.07
CA SER A 106 2.58 19.79 1.28
C SER A 106 4.10 19.85 1.31
N GLY A 107 4.78 19.39 0.23
CA GLY A 107 6.23 19.21 0.23
C GLY A 107 6.71 18.13 1.22
N ALA A 108 5.80 17.27 1.68
CA ALA A 108 6.13 16.13 2.53
C ALA A 108 6.77 15.00 1.71
N ASP A 109 7.64 14.21 2.33
CA ASP A 109 8.25 13.05 1.69
C ASP A 109 7.33 11.81 1.75
N MET A 110 6.34 11.81 2.65
CA MET A 110 5.41 10.69 2.83
C MET A 110 4.02 11.19 3.24
N VAL A 111 2.99 10.58 2.67
CA VAL A 111 1.58 10.69 3.09
C VAL A 111 1.07 9.30 3.49
N ILE A 112 0.38 9.22 4.63
CA ILE A 112 -0.20 7.99 5.16
C ILE A 112 -1.72 8.11 5.10
N GLY A 113 -2.37 7.17 4.41
CA GLY A 113 -3.82 7.02 4.40
C GLY A 113 -4.30 6.50 5.75
N SER A 114 -4.97 7.35 6.53
CA SER A 114 -5.45 6.97 7.86
C SER A 114 -6.87 6.43 7.80
N ARG A 115 -7.08 5.22 8.32
CA ARG A 115 -8.40 4.58 8.46
C ARG A 115 -9.32 5.26 9.49
N PHE A 116 -8.78 6.21 10.24
CA PHE A 116 -9.51 6.92 11.31
C PHE A 116 -10.05 8.29 10.89
N ILE A 117 -9.76 8.77 9.68
CA ILE A 117 -10.25 10.05 9.16
C ILE A 117 -11.73 9.92 8.76
N GLU A 118 -12.08 8.85 8.06
CA GLU A 118 -13.46 8.50 7.74
C GLU A 118 -13.96 7.48 8.77
N LYS A 119 -14.95 7.87 9.56
CA LYS A 119 -15.51 7.04 10.65
C LYS A 119 -16.32 5.83 10.16
N GLU A 120 -16.41 5.61 8.86
CA GLU A 120 -17.21 4.54 8.27
C GLU A 120 -16.42 3.24 8.13
N GLY A 121 -16.81 2.23 8.90
CA GLY A 121 -16.54 0.81 8.60
C GLY A 121 -15.44 0.12 9.41
N PHE A 122 -14.45 0.79 9.98
CA PHE A 122 -13.36 0.10 10.67
C PHE A 122 -13.57 0.02 12.20
N GLN A 123 -13.98 -1.16 12.68
CA GLN A 123 -14.04 -1.47 14.12
C GLN A 123 -12.75 -2.17 14.57
N SER A 124 -11.82 -1.42 15.14
CA SER A 124 -10.65 -2.04 15.78
C SER A 124 -10.98 -2.49 17.20
N SER A 125 -10.50 -3.66 17.60
CA SER A 125 -10.61 -4.13 18.99
C SER A 125 -9.94 -3.15 19.96
N GLY A 126 -10.45 -3.06 21.20
CA GLY A 126 -9.94 -2.14 22.23
C GLY A 126 -8.43 -2.26 22.48
N LEU A 127 -7.88 -3.48 22.47
CA LEU A 127 -6.45 -3.76 22.63
C LEU A 127 -5.62 -3.16 21.46
N ARG A 128 -6.10 -3.27 20.24
CA ARG A 128 -5.43 -2.70 19.07
C ARG A 128 -5.38 -1.17 19.13
N ARG A 129 -6.45 -0.52 19.62
CA ARG A 129 -6.47 0.93 19.84
C ARG A 129 -5.44 1.40 20.86
N VAL A 130 -5.25 0.64 21.94
CA VAL A 130 -4.22 0.93 22.95
C VAL A 130 -2.83 0.84 22.32
N GLY A 131 -2.55 -0.21 21.54
CA GLY A 131 -1.28 -0.36 20.83
C GLY A 131 -1.00 0.81 19.85
N ILE A 132 -2.00 1.21 19.05
CA ILE A 132 -1.88 2.34 18.12
C ILE A 132 -1.57 3.64 18.88
N ARG A 133 -2.27 3.92 20.00
CA ARG A 133 -1.99 5.10 20.84
C ARG A 133 -0.58 5.08 21.42
N TYR A 134 -0.11 3.93 21.86
CA TYR A 134 1.25 3.77 22.36
C TYR A 134 2.29 4.09 21.28
N PHE A 135 2.14 3.54 20.08
CA PHE A 135 3.04 3.82 18.96
C PHE A 135 2.98 5.28 18.52
N THR A 136 1.79 5.87 18.44
CA THR A 136 1.62 7.31 18.12
C THR A 136 2.35 8.19 19.14
N MET A 137 2.22 7.87 20.44
CA MET A 137 2.90 8.59 21.52
C MET A 137 4.42 8.44 21.41
N LEU A 138 4.91 7.21 21.17
CA LEU A 138 6.34 6.94 21.02
C LEU A 138 6.96 7.69 19.84
N ILE A 139 6.29 7.65 18.68
CA ILE A 139 6.72 8.38 17.47
C ILE A 139 6.76 9.88 17.76
N ARG A 140 5.72 10.43 18.39
CA ARG A 140 5.69 11.85 18.77
C ARG A 140 6.83 12.24 19.69
N LEU A 141 7.15 11.39 20.67
CA LEU A 141 8.25 11.63 21.61
C LEU A 141 9.61 11.64 20.90
N LEU A 142 9.81 10.72 19.95
CA LEU A 142 11.11 10.56 19.26
C LEU A 142 11.30 11.53 18.08
N THR A 143 10.23 11.92 17.40
CA THR A 143 10.31 12.71 16.15
C THR A 143 9.69 14.09 16.23
N GLY A 144 8.93 14.38 17.29
CA GLY A 144 8.11 15.60 17.40
C GLY A 144 6.89 15.63 16.47
N LYS A 145 6.69 14.63 15.61
CA LYS A 145 5.60 14.55 14.63
C LYS A 145 4.46 13.68 15.16
N THR A 146 3.21 14.06 14.84
CA THR A 146 2.03 13.26 15.21
C THR A 146 1.57 12.49 13.98
N ILE A 147 1.59 11.14 14.05
CA ILE A 147 1.06 10.23 13.04
C ILE A 147 -0.20 9.59 13.62
N THR A 148 -1.34 9.78 12.96
CA THR A 148 -2.65 9.30 13.44
C THR A 148 -2.85 7.81 13.28
N ASP A 149 -2.29 7.20 12.24
CA ASP A 149 -2.35 5.76 11.98
C ASP A 149 -0.99 5.19 11.53
N PRO A 150 -0.07 4.95 12.47
CA PRO A 150 1.26 4.40 12.15
C PRO A 150 1.21 2.96 11.62
N THR A 151 0.06 2.29 11.72
CA THR A 151 -0.14 0.90 11.30
C THR A 151 -0.87 0.77 9.97
N SER A 152 -1.20 1.88 9.29
CA SER A 152 -1.83 1.83 7.98
C SER A 152 -0.89 1.22 6.94
N GLY A 153 -1.42 0.32 6.12
CA GLY A 153 -0.74 -0.22 4.95
C GLY A 153 -0.69 0.74 3.76
N MET A 154 -1.54 1.79 3.75
CA MET A 154 -1.56 2.75 2.64
C MET A 154 -0.58 3.88 2.90
N ARG A 155 0.59 3.82 2.27
CA ARG A 155 1.70 4.81 2.41
C ARG A 155 2.21 5.21 1.05
N MET A 156 2.11 6.49 0.74
CA MET A 156 2.62 7.08 -0.49
C MET A 156 3.89 7.87 -0.20
N VAL A 157 4.92 7.67 -1.01
CA VAL A 157 6.20 8.37 -0.91
C VAL A 157 6.57 8.99 -2.25
N ASN A 158 7.33 10.08 -2.21
CA ASN A 158 8.02 10.62 -3.37
C ASN A 158 9.37 9.89 -3.60
N ARG A 159 9.97 10.16 -4.73
CA ARG A 159 11.28 9.62 -5.11
C ARG A 159 12.41 10.30 -4.35
#